data_af7f42b39c7406fcd852c70e5c209eff
#
_entry.id   af7f42b39c7406fcd852c70e5c209eff
#
_cell.length_a   1.000
_cell.length_b   1.000
_cell.length_c   1.000
_cell.angle_alpha   90.00
_cell.angle_beta   90.00
_cell.angle_gamma   90.00
#
_symmetry.space_group_name_H-M   'P 1'
#
loop_
_entity.id
_entity.type
_entity.pdbx_description
1 polymer ?
#
loop_
_entity_poly.entity_id
_entity_poly.type
_entity_poly.pdbx_seq_one_letter_code
_entity_poly.pdbx_strand_id
1 'polypeptide(L)'
;MKKLTILLLVFCSFIPHKKANNDFGLLTKENLWTTIKAMDIMYPDIAFAQAILETGHFKSNNCKEANNLFGMMMPNVRETVAVGKNERGFAVYETWMHSVQDYALYQSYMMRKRKMTRSQYLSFIDRKYSESKGYAKKLRDIIQRHKDILSI
;
A
#
# COMPACT_ATOMS: atom_id res chain seq x y z
N MET A 1 29.07 -46.64 -40.63
CA MET A 1 28.14 -45.53 -40.31
C MET A 1 28.53 -44.99 -38.95
N LYS A 2 29.21 -43.80 -38.93
CA LYS A 2 29.71 -43.17 -37.69
C LYS A 2 28.58 -42.26 -37.16
N LYS A 3 28.06 -42.53 -35.95
CA LYS A 3 27.12 -41.69 -35.28
C LYS A 3 27.85 -40.46 -34.69
N LEU A 4 27.53 -39.28 -35.20
CA LEU A 4 28.02 -38.00 -34.70
C LEU A 4 27.19 -37.59 -33.50
N THR A 5 27.74 -37.69 -32.30
CA THR A 5 27.11 -37.22 -31.07
C THR A 5 27.42 -35.74 -30.92
N ILE A 6 26.38 -34.88 -31.14
CA ILE A 6 26.49 -33.43 -30.91
C ILE A 6 26.32 -33.17 -29.41
N LEU A 7 27.40 -32.77 -28.76
CA LEU A 7 27.42 -32.34 -27.37
C LEU A 7 26.94 -30.88 -27.32
N LEU A 8 25.71 -30.65 -26.92
CA LEU A 8 25.15 -29.31 -26.72
C LEU A 8 25.65 -28.75 -25.40
N LEU A 9 26.69 -27.91 -25.45
CA LEU A 9 27.15 -27.13 -24.30
C LEU A 9 26.15 -26.00 -24.02
N VAL A 10 25.30 -26.19 -23.00
CA VAL A 10 24.48 -25.13 -22.45
C VAL A 10 25.37 -24.18 -21.65
N PHE A 11 25.75 -23.07 -22.25
CA PHE A 11 26.35 -21.94 -21.54
C PHE A 11 25.31 -21.33 -20.64
N CYS A 12 25.27 -21.73 -19.38
CA CYS A 12 24.53 -21.04 -18.33
C CYS A 12 25.29 -19.74 -18.04
N SER A 13 24.91 -18.66 -18.73
CA SER A 13 25.43 -17.33 -18.43
C SER A 13 24.99 -16.92 -17.05
N PHE A 14 25.92 -16.95 -16.12
CA PHE A 14 25.76 -16.39 -14.78
C PHE A 14 25.57 -14.88 -14.93
N ILE A 15 24.33 -14.41 -14.97
CA ILE A 15 24.03 -12.99 -14.86
C ILE A 15 24.21 -12.65 -13.38
N PRO A 16 25.21 -11.83 -13.02
CA PRO A 16 25.34 -11.41 -11.64
C PRO A 16 24.05 -10.62 -11.28
N HIS A 17 23.25 -11.16 -10.38
CA HIS A 17 22.19 -10.43 -9.76
C HIS A 17 22.82 -9.23 -9.05
N LYS A 18 22.78 -8.07 -9.69
CA LYS A 18 23.08 -6.79 -9.06
C LYS A 18 22.15 -6.71 -7.85
N LYS A 19 22.73 -6.80 -6.64
CA LYS A 19 22.00 -6.54 -5.40
C LYS A 19 21.36 -5.17 -5.56
N ALA A 20 20.06 -5.13 -5.90
CA ALA A 20 19.32 -3.91 -5.85
C ALA A 20 19.45 -3.41 -4.41
N ASN A 21 19.98 -2.21 -4.23
CA ASN A 21 20.01 -1.57 -2.93
C ASN A 21 18.55 -1.55 -2.46
N ASN A 22 18.23 -2.38 -1.46
CA ASN A 22 16.89 -2.55 -0.92
C ASN A 22 16.44 -1.34 -0.07
N ASP A 23 16.65 -0.13 -0.54
CA ASP A 23 16.06 1.07 0.05
C ASP A 23 14.52 1.08 -0.05
N PHE A 24 13.95 0.32 -0.99
CA PHE A 24 12.49 0.14 -1.09
C PHE A 24 11.88 -0.61 0.09
N GLY A 25 12.67 -1.32 0.90
CA GLY A 25 12.18 -2.00 2.11
C GLY A 25 11.87 -1.06 3.27
N LEU A 26 12.49 0.12 3.32
CA LEU A 26 12.27 1.08 4.40
C LEU A 26 10.96 1.84 4.20
N LEU A 27 10.16 1.94 5.27
CA LEU A 27 8.97 2.79 5.29
C LEU A 27 9.38 4.24 5.49
N THR A 28 9.51 4.96 4.38
CA THR A 28 9.64 6.42 4.32
C THR A 28 8.43 7.03 3.64
N LYS A 29 8.26 8.33 3.70
CA LYS A 29 7.16 9.01 3.02
C LYS A 29 7.31 8.94 1.50
N GLU A 30 8.53 9.04 1.00
CA GLU A 30 8.88 8.96 -0.41
C GLU A 30 8.61 7.55 -0.96
N ASN A 31 9.05 6.51 -0.24
CA ASN A 31 8.81 5.12 -0.61
C ASN A 31 7.32 4.77 -0.54
N LEU A 32 6.61 5.26 0.48
CA LEU A 32 5.15 5.12 0.57
C LEU A 32 4.45 5.76 -0.62
N TRP A 33 4.82 6.99 -0.99
CA TRP A 33 4.24 7.69 -2.13
C TRP A 33 4.47 6.94 -3.44
N THR A 34 5.70 6.50 -3.69
CA THR A 34 6.05 5.70 -4.87
C THR A 34 5.25 4.40 -4.94
N THR A 35 5.11 3.70 -3.81
CA THR A 35 4.33 2.45 -3.73
C THR A 35 2.84 2.69 -3.99
N ILE A 36 2.26 3.74 -3.40
CA ILE A 36 0.84 4.09 -3.63
C ILE A 36 0.58 4.40 -5.10
N LYS A 37 1.47 5.16 -5.76
CA LYS A 37 1.33 5.46 -7.20
C LYS A 37 1.40 4.19 -8.09
N ALA A 38 2.17 3.19 -7.67
CA ALA A 38 2.32 1.94 -8.41
C ALA A 38 1.13 0.98 -8.27
N MET A 39 0.21 1.21 -7.33
CA MET A 39 -0.87 0.27 -6.98
C MET A 39 -2.25 0.63 -7.57
N ASP A 40 -2.34 1.49 -8.58
CA ASP A 40 -3.61 1.91 -9.21
C ASP A 40 -4.69 2.37 -8.21
N ILE A 41 -4.26 3.08 -7.17
CA ILE A 41 -5.13 3.62 -6.14
C ILE A 41 -5.77 4.92 -6.64
N MET A 42 -7.10 4.98 -6.59
CA MET A 42 -7.85 6.20 -6.90
C MET A 42 -7.52 7.29 -5.86
N TYR A 43 -7.19 8.49 -6.33
CA TYR A 43 -6.79 9.61 -5.46
C TYR A 43 -5.60 9.26 -4.54
N PRO A 44 -4.43 8.97 -5.11
CA PRO A 44 -3.27 8.46 -4.37
C PRO A 44 -2.80 9.39 -3.25
N ASP A 45 -2.92 10.68 -3.40
CA ASP A 45 -2.61 11.69 -2.38
C ASP A 45 -3.54 11.59 -1.15
N ILE A 46 -4.80 11.22 -1.34
CA ILE A 46 -5.73 10.95 -0.24
C ILE A 46 -5.30 9.69 0.51
N ALA A 47 -4.95 8.61 -0.21
CA ALA A 47 -4.45 7.38 0.40
C ALA A 47 -3.15 7.63 1.17
N PHE A 48 -2.23 8.41 0.63
CA PHE A 48 -1.02 8.83 1.32
C PHE A 48 -1.34 9.55 2.64
N ALA A 49 -2.24 10.53 2.58
CA ALA A 49 -2.65 11.27 3.78
C ALA A 49 -3.32 10.39 4.82
N GLN A 50 -4.13 9.41 4.41
CA GLN A 50 -4.72 8.42 5.30
C GLN A 50 -3.64 7.59 5.99
N ALA A 51 -2.69 7.02 5.26
CA ALA A 51 -1.60 6.23 5.85
C ALA A 51 -0.80 7.05 6.88
N ILE A 52 -0.48 8.31 6.59
CA ILE A 52 0.22 9.20 7.53
C ILE A 52 -0.63 9.46 8.79
N LEU A 53 -1.94 9.71 8.62
CA LEU A 53 -2.85 10.00 9.73
C LEU A 53 -3.06 8.77 10.62
N GLU A 54 -3.42 7.62 10.03
CA GLU A 54 -3.77 6.39 10.74
C GLU A 54 -2.55 5.80 11.49
N THR A 55 -1.36 6.01 10.96
CA THR A 55 -0.14 5.54 11.61
C THR A 55 0.45 6.53 12.62
N GLY A 56 -0.11 7.73 12.74
CA GLY A 56 0.51 8.79 13.54
C GLY A 56 1.96 9.06 13.09
N HIS A 57 2.17 9.25 11.79
CA HIS A 57 3.49 9.39 11.18
C HIS A 57 4.39 8.17 11.40
N PHE A 58 3.87 6.95 11.17
CA PHE A 58 4.54 5.66 11.31
C PHE A 58 4.91 5.25 12.74
N LYS A 59 4.25 5.84 13.74
CA LYS A 59 4.55 5.61 15.16
C LYS A 59 3.59 4.64 15.85
N SER A 60 2.41 4.37 15.26
CA SER A 60 1.39 3.50 15.87
C SER A 60 1.84 2.05 15.99
N ASN A 61 1.31 1.32 16.97
CA ASN A 61 1.59 -0.10 17.16
C ASN A 61 1.13 -0.94 15.97
N ASN A 62 -0.04 -0.64 15.39
CA ASN A 62 -0.51 -1.33 14.18
C ASN A 62 0.47 -1.19 13.01
N CYS A 63 1.12 -0.03 12.86
CA CYS A 63 2.15 0.17 11.86
C CYS A 63 3.39 -0.67 12.14
N LYS A 64 3.89 -0.67 13.39
CA LYS A 64 5.17 -1.29 13.77
C LYS A 64 5.09 -2.81 13.90
N GLU A 65 3.99 -3.32 14.46
CA GLU A 65 3.84 -4.73 14.83
C GLU A 65 3.08 -5.54 13.78
N ALA A 66 2.17 -4.88 13.06
CA ALA A 66 1.30 -5.52 12.07
C ALA A 66 1.54 -5.04 10.63
N ASN A 67 2.48 -4.13 10.38
CA ASN A 67 2.69 -3.49 9.08
C ASN A 67 1.41 -2.86 8.48
N ASN A 68 0.43 -2.50 9.33
CA ASN A 68 -0.89 -2.04 8.93
C ASN A 68 -0.96 -0.51 8.91
N LEU A 69 -0.84 0.06 7.71
CA LEU A 69 -0.76 1.51 7.53
C LEU A 69 -2.12 2.22 7.54
N PHE A 70 -3.21 1.48 7.32
CA PHE A 70 -4.55 2.06 7.13
C PHE A 70 -5.54 1.67 8.22
N GLY A 71 -5.08 1.00 9.28
CA GLY A 71 -5.98 0.52 10.33
C GLY A 71 -7.02 -0.50 9.83
N MET A 72 -6.67 -1.27 8.80
CA MET A 72 -7.58 -2.23 8.18
C MET A 72 -7.89 -3.38 9.11
N MET A 73 -9.18 -3.70 9.26
CA MET A 73 -9.62 -4.95 9.89
C MET A 73 -9.44 -6.12 8.93
N MET A 74 -9.23 -7.34 9.47
CA MET A 74 -9.21 -8.55 8.65
C MET A 74 -10.56 -8.71 7.94
N PRO A 75 -10.61 -8.72 6.59
CA PRO A 75 -11.87 -8.81 5.87
C PRO A 75 -12.43 -10.25 5.85
N ASN A 76 -13.78 -10.34 5.85
CA ASN A 76 -14.49 -11.62 5.73
C ASN A 76 -15.07 -11.85 4.32
N VAL A 77 -15.20 -10.81 3.49
CA VAL A 77 -16.01 -10.86 2.25
C VAL A 77 -15.29 -10.33 1.00
N ARG A 78 -14.04 -9.97 1.10
CA ARG A 78 -13.22 -9.52 -0.02
C ARG A 78 -11.85 -10.20 0.00
N GLU A 79 -11.19 -10.23 -1.13
CA GLU A 79 -9.79 -10.65 -1.22
C GLU A 79 -8.89 -9.77 -0.35
N THR A 80 -7.83 -10.36 0.17
CA THR A 80 -6.83 -9.70 0.99
C THR A 80 -5.47 -10.38 0.83
N VAL A 81 -4.41 -9.62 1.05
CA VAL A 81 -3.04 -10.14 1.16
C VAL A 81 -2.56 -10.16 2.61
N ALA A 82 -3.47 -9.96 3.57
CA ALA A 82 -3.15 -10.13 4.98
C ALA A 82 -2.83 -11.59 5.30
N VAL A 83 -1.81 -11.83 6.12
CA VAL A 83 -1.39 -13.17 6.57
C VAL A 83 -2.10 -13.61 7.84
N GLY A 84 -2.87 -12.73 8.47
CA GLY A 84 -3.63 -13.01 9.68
C GLY A 84 -4.24 -11.76 10.30
N LYS A 85 -4.71 -11.89 11.53
CA LYS A 85 -5.21 -10.78 12.34
C LYS A 85 -4.61 -10.79 13.74
N ASN A 86 -4.45 -9.62 14.34
CA ASN A 86 -4.08 -9.50 15.74
C ASN A 86 -5.30 -9.69 16.68
N GLU A 87 -5.08 -9.66 17.99
CA GLU A 87 -6.11 -9.85 19.03
C GLU A 87 -7.27 -8.85 18.92
N ARG A 88 -7.03 -7.66 18.40
CA ARG A 88 -8.05 -6.61 18.17
C ARG A 88 -8.76 -6.75 16.81
N GLY A 89 -8.43 -7.77 16.03
CA GLY A 89 -9.04 -8.04 14.71
C GLY A 89 -8.42 -7.25 13.55
N PHE A 90 -7.39 -6.44 13.78
CA PHE A 90 -6.69 -5.75 12.69
C PHE A 90 -5.88 -6.74 11.85
N ALA A 91 -5.91 -6.51 10.53
CA ALA A 91 -5.12 -7.28 9.57
C ALA A 91 -3.62 -7.13 9.85
N VAL A 92 -2.89 -8.23 9.73
CA VAL A 92 -1.43 -8.32 9.85
C VAL A 92 -0.85 -8.62 8.48
N TYR A 93 0.21 -7.91 8.10
CA TYR A 93 0.87 -8.04 6.82
C TYR A 93 2.35 -8.40 7.00
N GLU A 94 2.92 -9.14 6.03
CA GLU A 94 4.35 -9.46 6.02
C GLU A 94 5.22 -8.21 5.87
N THR A 95 4.76 -7.25 5.05
CA THR A 95 5.43 -5.97 4.85
C THR A 95 4.41 -4.84 4.82
N TRP A 96 4.86 -3.61 5.04
CA TRP A 96 4.01 -2.43 4.90
C TRP A 96 3.49 -2.23 3.46
N MET A 97 4.21 -2.72 2.45
CA MET A 97 3.78 -2.66 1.05
C MET A 97 2.54 -3.53 0.81
N HIS A 98 2.43 -4.69 1.47
CA HIS A 98 1.22 -5.52 1.42
C HIS A 98 0.02 -4.79 2.03
N SER A 99 0.21 -3.93 3.02
CA SER A 99 -0.88 -3.08 3.52
C SER A 99 -1.35 -2.07 2.47
N VAL A 100 -0.46 -1.50 1.66
CA VAL A 100 -0.82 -0.63 0.53
C VAL A 100 -1.58 -1.42 -0.54
N GLN A 101 -1.11 -2.62 -0.87
CA GLN A 101 -1.78 -3.53 -1.81
C GLN A 101 -3.19 -3.91 -1.33
N ASP A 102 -3.33 -4.23 -0.05
CA ASP A 102 -4.65 -4.56 0.54
C ASP A 102 -5.60 -3.37 0.54
N TYR A 103 -5.07 -2.15 0.72
CA TYR A 103 -5.85 -0.93 0.57
C TYR A 103 -6.34 -0.73 -0.86
N ALA A 104 -5.54 -1.04 -1.89
CA ALA A 104 -5.96 -1.01 -3.28
C ALA A 104 -7.10 -2.02 -3.54
N LEU A 105 -6.99 -3.26 -3.03
CA LEU A 105 -8.05 -4.27 -3.09
C LEU A 105 -9.34 -3.79 -2.38
N TYR A 106 -9.20 -3.19 -1.20
CA TYR A 106 -10.33 -2.60 -0.48
C TYR A 106 -11.01 -1.50 -1.28
N GLN A 107 -10.22 -0.57 -1.83
CA GLN A 107 -10.76 0.54 -2.62
C GLN A 107 -11.48 0.01 -3.87
N SER A 108 -10.88 -0.93 -4.61
CA SER A 108 -11.48 -1.59 -5.77
C SER A 108 -12.82 -2.25 -5.39
N TYR A 109 -12.86 -3.01 -4.29
CA TYR A 109 -14.08 -3.62 -3.78
C TYR A 109 -15.16 -2.59 -3.46
N MET A 110 -14.81 -1.51 -2.76
CA MET A 110 -15.76 -0.46 -2.36
C MET A 110 -16.28 0.33 -3.56
N MET A 111 -15.45 0.52 -4.59
CA MET A 111 -15.74 1.34 -5.76
C MET A 111 -16.30 0.57 -6.95
N ARG A 112 -16.38 -0.77 -6.90
CA ARG A 112 -16.80 -1.64 -8.02
C ARG A 112 -18.13 -1.25 -8.69
N LYS A 113 -19.03 -0.58 -7.94
CA LYS A 113 -20.35 -0.10 -8.42
C LYS A 113 -20.50 1.41 -8.27
N ARG A 114 -19.42 2.15 -8.06
CA ARG A 114 -19.47 3.58 -7.76
C ARG A 114 -18.44 4.34 -8.57
N LYS A 115 -18.87 5.42 -9.20
CA LYS A 115 -17.96 6.43 -9.74
C LYS A 115 -18.10 7.66 -8.84
N MET A 116 -17.02 8.10 -8.24
CA MET A 116 -17.00 9.26 -7.35
C MET A 116 -15.99 10.29 -7.86
N THR A 117 -16.38 11.55 -7.84
CA THR A 117 -15.41 12.64 -7.95
C THR A 117 -14.54 12.68 -6.68
N ARG A 118 -13.41 13.38 -6.75
CA ARG A 118 -12.53 13.57 -5.60
C ARG A 118 -13.26 14.10 -4.35
N SER A 119 -14.14 15.09 -4.53
CA SER A 119 -14.92 15.67 -3.43
C SER A 119 -15.91 14.66 -2.82
N GLN A 120 -16.59 13.89 -3.67
CA GLN A 120 -17.49 12.81 -3.23
C GLN A 120 -16.74 11.72 -2.49
N TYR A 121 -15.54 11.35 -2.95
CA TYR A 121 -14.70 10.36 -2.29
C TYR A 121 -14.23 10.85 -0.91
N LEU A 122 -13.74 12.09 -0.81
CA LEU A 122 -13.39 12.70 0.48
C LEU A 122 -14.58 12.70 1.47
N SER A 123 -15.78 13.05 1.00
CA SER A 123 -16.99 13.02 1.83
C SER A 123 -17.40 11.59 2.22
N PHE A 124 -17.15 10.62 1.34
CA PHE A 124 -17.41 9.21 1.61
C PHE A 124 -16.50 8.68 2.71
N ILE A 125 -15.18 8.90 2.61
CA ILE A 125 -14.23 8.45 3.63
C ILE A 125 -14.37 9.21 4.94
N ASP A 126 -14.75 10.50 4.92
CA ASP A 126 -15.05 11.28 6.13
C ASP A 126 -16.16 10.63 6.97
N ARG A 127 -17.17 10.08 6.31
CA ARG A 127 -18.25 9.35 6.99
C ARG A 127 -17.90 7.91 7.38
N LYS A 128 -17.01 7.26 6.63
CA LYS A 128 -16.69 5.83 6.80
C LYS A 128 -15.55 5.58 7.77
N TYR A 129 -14.53 6.44 7.74
CA TYR A 129 -13.29 6.24 8.49
C TYR A 129 -13.23 7.04 9.79
N SER A 130 -14.16 7.97 10.00
CA SER A 130 -14.02 8.88 11.11
C SER A 130 -15.18 8.80 12.08
N GLU A 131 -14.90 8.33 13.27
CA GLU A 131 -15.72 8.64 14.45
C GLU A 131 -15.50 10.10 14.91
N SER A 132 -14.45 10.78 14.44
CA SER A 132 -14.13 12.17 14.79
C SER A 132 -14.49 13.15 13.68
N LYS A 133 -15.20 14.22 14.00
CA LYS A 133 -15.49 15.32 13.07
C LYS A 133 -14.20 15.89 12.46
N GLY A 134 -14.21 16.14 11.15
CA GLY A 134 -13.13 16.84 10.45
C GLY A 134 -12.01 15.97 9.92
N TYR A 135 -12.26 14.69 9.71
CA TYR A 135 -11.27 13.77 9.12
C TYR A 135 -10.79 14.26 7.75
N ALA A 136 -11.72 14.63 6.85
CA ALA A 136 -11.36 15.18 5.53
C ALA A 136 -10.52 16.46 5.62
N LYS A 137 -10.72 17.29 6.66
CA LYS A 137 -9.87 18.46 6.89
C LYS A 137 -8.44 18.03 7.25
N LYS A 138 -8.29 17.08 8.17
CA LYS A 138 -6.97 16.53 8.55
C LYS A 138 -6.22 15.99 7.34
N LEU A 139 -6.90 15.26 6.43
CA LEU A 139 -6.31 14.74 5.21
C LEU A 139 -5.82 15.88 4.29
N ARG A 140 -6.64 16.91 4.07
CA ARG A 140 -6.24 18.08 3.26
C ARG A 140 -5.01 18.79 3.86
N ASP A 141 -4.98 18.94 5.18
CA ASP A 141 -3.86 19.56 5.88
C ASP A 141 -2.56 18.74 5.72
N ILE A 142 -2.66 17.40 5.72
CA ILE A 142 -1.53 16.51 5.48
C ILE A 142 -1.06 16.61 4.02
N ILE A 143 -1.97 16.57 3.05
CA ILE A 143 -1.66 16.73 1.63
C ILE A 143 -0.91 18.04 1.40
N GLN A 144 -1.41 19.15 1.94
CA GLN A 144 -0.78 20.45 1.79
C GLN A 144 0.63 20.52 2.40
N ARG A 145 0.84 19.88 3.56
CA ARG A 145 2.16 19.85 4.23
C ARG A 145 3.19 18.98 3.50
N HIS A 146 2.77 18.05 2.67
CA HIS A 146 3.64 17.12 1.95
C HIS A 146 3.59 17.30 0.44
N LYS A 147 3.16 18.49 -0.03
CA LYS A 147 3.03 18.78 -1.47
C LYS A 147 4.32 18.51 -2.26
N ASP A 148 5.48 18.75 -1.64
CA ASP A 148 6.78 18.56 -2.30
C ASP A 148 7.04 17.06 -2.60
N ILE A 149 6.69 16.17 -1.67
CA ILE A 149 6.75 14.71 -1.89
C ILE A 149 5.71 14.27 -2.92
N LEU A 150 4.50 14.83 -2.84
CA LEU A 150 3.39 14.46 -3.73
C LEU A 150 3.56 14.98 -5.16
N SER A 151 4.52 15.86 -5.43
CA SER A 151 4.87 16.38 -6.76
C SER A 151 5.94 15.56 -7.48
N ILE A 152 6.58 14.61 -6.81
CA ILE A 152 7.55 13.68 -7.37
C ILE A 152 6.81 12.52 -8.05
#